data_ad671753ca56e01644d8a92ba318ffd1
#
_entry.id   ad671753ca56e01644d8a92ba318ffd1
#
_cell.length_a   1.000
_cell.length_b   1.000
_cell.length_c   1.000
_cell.angle_alpha   90.00
_cell.angle_beta   90.00
_cell.angle_gamma   90.00
#
_symmetry.space_group_name_H-M   'P 1'
#
loop_
_entity.id
_entity.type
_entity.pdbx_description
1 polymer ?
#
loop_
_entity_poly.entity_id
_entity_poly.type
_entity_poly.pdbx_seq_one_letter_code
_entity_poly.pdbx_strand_id
1 'polypeptide(L)'
;MKSKVYFFNVKDNQAKIHLICSKAKESFEQEKRLQILVPTIEAGQYIDSLLWRYPEDSFLTHILTTNLSSEWIVITTEETVNLNLAARLLNLCPHPVKYFSLFAEIYELYDESHPQKLENSKLRFKNYQDWGLALSLLK
;
A
#
# COMPACT_ATOMS: atom_id res chain seq x y z
N MET A 1 -16.71 10.40 7.56
CA MET A 1 -15.82 10.75 6.46
C MET A 1 -15.51 9.49 5.65
N LYS A 2 -15.70 9.56 4.35
CA LYS A 2 -15.47 8.40 3.48
C LYS A 2 -14.02 8.32 3.05
N SER A 3 -13.48 7.11 3.03
CA SER A 3 -12.15 6.85 2.49
C SER A 3 -12.12 7.08 0.98
N LYS A 4 -10.98 7.52 0.47
CA LYS A 4 -10.72 7.64 -0.95
C LYS A 4 -9.73 6.57 -1.38
N VAL A 5 -9.96 5.97 -2.54
CA VAL A 5 -9.10 4.93 -3.08
C VAL A 5 -8.44 5.43 -4.35
N TYR A 6 -7.13 5.33 -4.40
CA TYR A 6 -6.33 5.74 -5.54
C TYR A 6 -5.66 4.52 -6.16
N PHE A 7 -5.98 4.22 -7.41
CA PHE A 7 -5.33 3.16 -8.16
C PHE A 7 -4.22 3.75 -9.02
N PHE A 8 -3.02 3.18 -8.88
CA PHE A 8 -1.86 3.58 -9.67
C PHE A 8 -1.55 2.50 -10.68
N ASN A 9 -1.54 2.86 -11.96
CA ASN A 9 -1.26 1.92 -13.03
C ASN A 9 0.23 1.57 -13.04
N VAL A 10 0.54 0.28 -12.94
CA VAL A 10 1.93 -0.23 -13.03
C VAL A 10 2.00 -1.31 -14.10
N LYS A 11 2.88 -1.12 -15.08
CA LYS A 11 2.97 -1.99 -16.26
C LYS A 11 3.85 -3.19 -16.03
N ASP A 12 4.84 -3.08 -15.16
CA ASP A 12 5.83 -4.13 -14.93
C ASP A 12 6.32 -4.07 -13.48
N ASN A 13 7.17 -5.04 -13.11
CA ASN A 13 7.70 -5.13 -11.76
C ASN A 13 8.57 -3.93 -11.39
N GLN A 14 9.31 -3.39 -12.34
CA GLN A 14 10.17 -2.24 -12.07
C GLN A 14 9.34 -1.00 -11.72
N ALA A 15 8.27 -0.76 -12.47
CA ALA A 15 7.33 0.33 -12.19
C ALA A 15 6.67 0.13 -10.83
N LYS A 16 6.32 -1.11 -10.48
CA LYS A 16 5.73 -1.45 -9.19
C LYS A 16 6.69 -1.13 -8.04
N ILE A 17 7.94 -1.58 -8.14
CA ILE A 17 8.96 -1.33 -7.12
C ILE A 17 9.16 0.17 -6.96
N HIS A 18 9.26 0.90 -8.06
CA HIS A 18 9.42 2.35 -8.05
C HIS A 18 8.25 3.04 -7.32
N LEU A 19 7.03 2.62 -7.60
CA LEU A 19 5.85 3.19 -6.96
C LEU A 19 5.85 2.94 -5.45
N ILE A 20 6.13 1.71 -5.03
CA ILE A 20 6.15 1.36 -3.60
C ILE A 20 7.18 2.21 -2.87
N CYS A 21 8.39 2.29 -3.38
CA CYS A 21 9.47 3.07 -2.77
C CYS A 21 9.16 4.56 -2.78
N SER A 22 8.57 5.05 -3.87
CA SER A 22 8.17 6.45 -4.01
C SER A 22 7.13 6.85 -2.98
N LYS A 23 6.12 6.00 -2.75
CA LYS A 23 5.08 6.28 -1.75
C LYS A 23 5.64 6.25 -0.33
N ALA A 24 6.54 5.32 -0.04
CA ALA A 24 7.20 5.27 1.26
C ALA A 24 8.05 6.53 1.50
N LYS A 25 8.84 6.91 0.51
CA LYS A 25 9.68 8.10 0.60
C LYS A 25 8.86 9.37 0.75
N GLU A 26 7.79 9.51 -0.03
CA GLU A 26 6.87 10.64 0.04
C GLU A 26 6.27 10.77 1.44
N SER A 27 5.80 9.66 1.99
CA SER A 27 5.21 9.64 3.34
C SER A 27 6.22 10.10 4.39
N PHE A 28 7.45 9.59 4.30
CA PHE A 28 8.50 9.95 5.23
C PHE A 28 8.87 11.44 5.13
N GLU A 29 9.03 11.94 3.90
CA GLU A 29 9.41 13.33 3.66
C GLU A 29 8.33 14.31 4.07
N GLN A 30 7.06 13.94 3.90
CA GLN A 30 5.93 14.77 4.28
C GLN A 30 5.53 14.61 5.75
N GLU A 31 6.25 13.78 6.48
CA GLU A 31 5.95 13.45 7.88
C GLU A 31 4.52 12.95 8.04
N LYS A 32 4.09 12.08 7.12
CA LYS A 32 2.78 11.43 7.15
C LYS A 32 2.98 9.93 7.23
N ARG A 33 2.31 9.31 8.19
CA ARG A 33 2.47 7.88 8.42
C ARG A 33 1.81 7.06 7.33
N LEU A 34 2.43 5.92 7.01
CA LEU A 34 1.95 4.98 6.00
C LEU A 34 1.96 3.57 6.58
N GLN A 35 0.88 2.84 6.36
CA GLN A 35 0.85 1.41 6.62
C GLN A 35 0.84 0.69 5.27
N ILE A 36 1.70 -0.32 5.15
CA ILE A 36 1.78 -1.15 3.93
C ILE A 36 1.26 -2.53 4.31
N LEU A 37 0.17 -2.94 3.70
CA LEU A 37 -0.45 -4.23 3.96
C LEU A 37 0.05 -5.25 2.95
N VAL A 38 0.58 -6.36 3.44
CA VAL A 38 1.10 -7.45 2.62
C VAL A 38 0.36 -8.74 2.94
N PRO A 39 0.25 -9.68 1.96
CA PRO A 39 -0.52 -10.90 2.17
C PRO A 39 0.18 -11.96 3.02
N THR A 40 1.52 -11.93 3.06
CA THR A 40 2.31 -12.94 3.76
C THR A 40 3.53 -12.30 4.41
N ILE A 41 4.11 -13.00 5.37
CA ILE A 41 5.35 -12.56 6.03
C ILE A 41 6.50 -12.46 5.01
N GLU A 42 6.57 -13.40 4.07
CA GLU A 42 7.60 -13.41 3.02
C GLU A 42 7.49 -12.18 2.12
N ALA A 43 6.26 -11.80 1.75
CA ALA A 43 6.04 -10.57 1.00
C ALA A 43 6.46 -9.36 1.82
N GLY A 44 6.18 -9.36 3.12
CA GLY A 44 6.62 -8.30 4.03
C GLY A 44 8.12 -8.17 4.10
N GLN A 45 8.82 -9.30 4.20
CA GLN A 45 10.28 -9.32 4.21
C GLN A 45 10.87 -8.78 2.91
N TYR A 46 10.24 -9.08 1.80
CA TYR A 46 10.65 -8.56 0.50
C TYR A 46 10.52 -7.03 0.45
N ILE A 47 9.40 -6.50 0.89
CA ILE A 47 9.17 -5.05 0.93
C ILE A 47 10.15 -4.38 1.90
N ASP A 48 10.37 -4.97 3.06
CA ASP A 48 11.35 -4.48 4.03
C ASP A 48 12.73 -4.35 3.39
N SER A 49 13.17 -5.36 2.66
CA SER A 49 14.45 -5.34 1.93
C SER A 49 14.47 -4.24 0.87
N LEU A 50 13.37 -4.07 0.13
CA LEU A 50 13.28 -3.03 -0.89
C LEU A 50 13.47 -1.63 -0.27
N LEU A 51 12.82 -1.37 0.84
CA LEU A 51 12.87 -0.05 1.47
C LEU A 51 14.26 0.27 2.04
N TRP A 52 15.05 -0.75 2.37
CA TRP A 52 16.44 -0.55 2.79
C TRP A 52 17.37 -0.26 1.63
N ARG A 53 17.07 -0.76 0.42
CA ARG A 53 17.99 -0.70 -0.72
C ARG A 53 17.68 0.37 -1.74
N TYR A 54 16.39 0.53 -2.08
CA TYR A 54 16.02 1.27 -3.27
C TYR A 54 15.90 2.77 -3.13
N PRO A 55 15.42 3.34 -2.04
CA PRO A 55 15.52 4.79 -1.94
C PRO A 55 16.95 5.16 -1.58
N GLU A 56 17.84 5.14 -2.58
CA GLU A 56 19.21 5.56 -2.37
C GLU A 56 19.23 6.94 -1.73
N ASP A 57 20.18 7.16 -0.83
CA ASP A 57 20.35 8.40 -0.10
C ASP A 57 19.19 8.75 0.84
N SER A 58 18.31 7.79 1.10
CA SER A 58 17.20 7.98 2.03
C SER A 58 17.29 6.97 3.15
N PHE A 59 17.20 7.46 4.39
CA PHE A 59 17.05 6.58 5.54
C PHE A 59 15.55 6.51 5.87
N LEU A 60 14.87 5.57 5.23
CA LEU A 60 13.45 5.36 5.51
C LEU A 60 13.33 4.45 6.72
N THR A 61 13.11 5.04 7.88
CA THR A 61 12.84 4.23 9.07
C THR A 61 11.49 3.53 8.88
N HIS A 62 11.51 2.21 8.98
CA HIS A 62 10.33 1.39 8.80
C HIS A 62 10.45 0.12 9.64
N ILE A 63 9.33 -0.53 9.87
CA ILE A 63 9.29 -1.76 10.65
C ILE A 63 8.27 -2.73 10.06
N LEU A 64 8.65 -4.01 10.03
CA LEU A 64 7.73 -5.11 9.71
C LEU A 64 7.24 -5.67 11.04
N THR A 65 5.96 -5.50 11.35
CA THR A 65 5.40 -5.89 12.63
C THR A 65 3.90 -6.13 12.56
N THR A 66 3.36 -6.83 13.55
CA THR A 66 1.92 -6.94 13.77
C THR A 66 1.50 -6.21 15.04
N ASN A 67 2.42 -5.49 15.68
CA ASN A 67 2.17 -4.76 16.92
C ASN A 67 2.02 -3.27 16.65
N LEU A 68 1.39 -2.56 17.58
CA LEU A 68 1.32 -1.10 17.55
C LEU A 68 2.73 -0.52 17.49
N SER A 69 2.90 0.53 16.69
CA SER A 69 4.19 1.16 16.47
C SER A 69 4.02 2.65 16.21
N SER A 70 5.00 3.43 16.60
CA SER A 70 5.02 4.87 16.29
C SER A 70 5.85 5.17 15.03
N GLU A 71 6.34 4.14 14.33
CA GLU A 71 7.14 4.35 13.12
C GLU A 71 6.33 5.01 12.01
N TRP A 72 7.04 5.79 11.19
CA TRP A 72 6.41 6.47 10.05
C TRP A 72 5.89 5.48 9.01
N ILE A 73 6.58 4.36 8.81
CA ILE A 73 6.21 3.35 7.84
C ILE A 73 6.15 2.00 8.55
N VAL A 74 4.98 1.37 8.52
CA VAL A 74 4.76 0.03 9.07
C VAL A 74 4.37 -0.90 7.93
N ILE A 75 5.08 -2.02 7.85
CA ILE A 75 4.73 -3.13 6.93
C ILE A 75 4.10 -4.21 7.79
N THR A 76 2.93 -4.70 7.39
CA THR A 76 2.21 -5.67 8.22
C THR A 76 1.32 -6.59 7.41
N THR A 77 1.09 -7.79 7.98
CA THR A 77 0.06 -8.71 7.49
C THR A 77 -1.28 -8.49 8.20
N GLU A 78 -1.32 -7.60 9.20
CA GLU A 78 -2.51 -7.36 10.02
C GLU A 78 -3.44 -6.37 9.33
N GLU A 79 -4.60 -6.85 8.86
CA GLU A 79 -5.52 -6.02 8.07
C GLU A 79 -6.64 -5.37 8.89
N THR A 80 -6.81 -5.77 10.15
CA THR A 80 -7.95 -5.32 10.95
C THR A 80 -7.65 -4.13 11.85
N VAL A 81 -6.40 -3.67 11.87
CA VAL A 81 -5.93 -2.62 12.79
C VAL A 81 -5.03 -1.63 12.06
N ASN A 82 -5.18 -0.37 12.41
CA ASN A 82 -4.24 0.67 11.99
C ASN A 82 -3.16 0.78 13.06
N LEU A 83 -1.99 0.22 12.78
CA LEU A 83 -0.94 0.00 13.79
C LEU A 83 -0.17 1.25 14.18
N ASN A 84 -0.08 2.24 13.29
CA ASN A 84 0.73 3.45 13.52
C ASN A 84 -0.07 4.75 13.34
N LEU A 85 -1.39 4.67 13.42
CA LEU A 85 -2.29 5.81 13.23
C LEU A 85 -2.06 6.51 11.89
N ALA A 86 -1.84 5.72 10.84
CA ALA A 86 -1.62 6.22 9.50
C ALA A 86 -2.94 6.69 8.88
N ALA A 87 -2.90 7.81 8.18
CA ALA A 87 -4.03 8.24 7.35
C ALA A 87 -4.07 7.46 6.04
N ARG A 88 -2.96 6.85 5.63
CA ARG A 88 -2.76 6.21 4.34
C ARG A 88 -2.40 4.74 4.48
N LEU A 89 -3.02 3.91 3.63
CA LEU A 89 -2.71 2.49 3.52
C LEU A 89 -2.31 2.18 2.08
N LEU A 90 -1.18 1.51 1.90
CA LEU A 90 -0.81 0.92 0.60
C LEU A 90 -1.14 -0.57 0.66
N ASN A 91 -2.10 -1.00 -0.15
CA ASN A 91 -2.52 -2.40 -0.17
C ASN A 91 -1.76 -3.18 -1.25
N LEU A 92 -1.01 -4.18 -0.83
CA LEU A 92 -0.29 -5.08 -1.74
C LEU A 92 -0.90 -6.48 -1.76
N CYS A 93 -2.08 -6.65 -1.16
CA CYS A 93 -2.81 -7.92 -1.18
C CYS A 93 -3.61 -8.06 -2.46
N PRO A 94 -3.92 -9.31 -2.88
CA PRO A 94 -4.73 -9.53 -4.08
C PRO A 94 -6.20 -9.17 -3.89
N HIS A 95 -6.69 -9.10 -2.65
CA HIS A 95 -8.08 -8.77 -2.33
C HIS A 95 -8.21 -7.29 -1.89
N PRO A 96 -9.41 -6.70 -2.00
CA PRO A 96 -9.62 -5.32 -1.57
C PRO A 96 -9.58 -5.20 -0.04
N VAL A 97 -9.36 -3.99 0.43
CA VAL A 97 -9.30 -3.68 1.86
C VAL A 97 -10.73 -3.58 2.40
N LYS A 98 -11.11 -4.50 3.29
CA LYS A 98 -12.44 -4.49 3.92
C LYS A 98 -12.54 -3.45 5.02
N TYR A 99 -11.45 -3.21 5.73
CA TYR A 99 -11.42 -2.27 6.85
C TYR A 99 -10.97 -0.89 6.40
N PHE A 100 -11.48 -0.46 5.25
CA PHE A 100 -11.09 0.80 4.62
C PHE A 100 -11.39 2.03 5.49
N SER A 101 -12.38 1.95 6.37
CA SER A 101 -12.75 3.08 7.23
C SER A 101 -11.67 3.44 8.25
N LEU A 102 -10.67 2.58 8.43
CA LEU A 102 -9.53 2.87 9.32
C LEU A 102 -8.55 3.88 8.70
N PHE A 103 -8.68 4.17 7.41
CA PHE A 103 -7.74 5.03 6.68
C PHE A 103 -8.49 6.07 5.87
N ALA A 104 -7.93 7.28 5.80
CA ALA A 104 -8.49 8.34 4.97
C ALA A 104 -8.25 8.08 3.49
N GLU A 105 -7.09 7.50 3.16
CA GLU A 105 -6.70 7.22 1.78
C GLU A 105 -6.16 5.80 1.68
N ILE A 106 -6.55 5.12 0.59
CA ILE A 106 -6.07 3.79 0.28
C ILE A 106 -5.40 3.84 -1.10
N TYR A 107 -4.16 3.37 -1.17
CA TYR A 107 -3.42 3.26 -2.41
C TYR A 107 -3.46 1.82 -2.89
N GLU A 108 -3.85 1.64 -4.15
CA GLU A 108 -3.94 0.35 -4.80
C GLU A 108 -3.10 0.34 -6.06
N LEU A 109 -2.62 -0.82 -6.46
CA LEU A 109 -1.91 -0.99 -7.72
C LEU A 109 -2.87 -1.55 -8.76
N TYR A 110 -3.02 -0.85 -9.88
CA TYR A 110 -3.66 -1.41 -11.08
C TYR A 110 -2.55 -2.12 -11.84
N ASP A 111 -2.37 -3.40 -11.53
CA ASP A 111 -1.15 -4.15 -11.81
C ASP A 111 -1.25 -4.93 -13.11
N GLU A 112 -0.63 -4.41 -14.16
CA GLU A 112 -0.61 -5.04 -15.49
C GLU A 112 0.61 -5.93 -15.73
N SER A 113 1.41 -6.19 -14.67
CA SER A 113 2.66 -6.95 -14.83
C SER A 113 2.44 -8.44 -15.11
N HIS A 114 1.24 -8.94 -14.88
CA HIS A 114 0.86 -10.34 -15.10
C HIS A 114 -0.65 -10.40 -15.32
N PRO A 115 -1.16 -11.28 -16.24
CA PRO A 115 -2.59 -11.36 -16.51
C PRO A 115 -3.46 -11.60 -15.28
N GLN A 116 -3.03 -12.47 -14.36
CA GLN A 116 -3.81 -12.74 -13.14
C GLN A 116 -3.83 -11.52 -12.23
N LYS A 117 -2.73 -10.79 -12.13
CA LYS A 117 -2.67 -9.57 -11.33
C LYS A 117 -3.54 -8.47 -11.90
N LEU A 118 -3.65 -8.39 -13.23
CA LEU A 118 -4.55 -7.46 -13.90
C LEU A 118 -6.00 -7.78 -13.56
N GLU A 119 -6.38 -9.05 -13.64
CA GLU A 119 -7.75 -9.47 -13.30
C GLU A 119 -8.07 -9.18 -11.85
N ASN A 120 -7.14 -9.46 -10.94
CA ASN A 120 -7.32 -9.13 -9.52
C ASN A 120 -7.48 -7.62 -9.32
N SER A 121 -6.73 -6.82 -10.07
CA SER A 121 -6.83 -5.35 -9.98
C SER A 121 -8.19 -4.85 -10.43
N LYS A 122 -8.70 -5.40 -11.54
CA LYS A 122 -10.05 -5.06 -12.05
C LYS A 122 -11.12 -5.42 -11.03
N LEU A 123 -10.98 -6.57 -10.39
CA LEU A 123 -11.94 -7.03 -9.40
C LEU A 123 -11.92 -6.16 -8.15
N ARG A 124 -10.74 -5.77 -7.68
CA ARG A 124 -10.64 -4.85 -6.54
C ARG A 124 -11.29 -3.51 -6.86
N PHE A 125 -11.03 -2.98 -8.05
CA PHE A 125 -11.63 -1.72 -8.50
C PHE A 125 -13.15 -1.79 -8.46
N LYS A 126 -13.71 -2.88 -9.02
CA LYS A 126 -15.15 -3.10 -9.03
C LYS A 126 -15.70 -3.23 -7.61
N ASN A 127 -15.03 -3.94 -6.73
CA ASN A 127 -15.47 -4.13 -5.35
C ASN A 127 -15.57 -2.79 -4.62
N TYR A 128 -14.56 -1.93 -4.73
CA TYR A 128 -14.61 -0.61 -4.11
C TYR A 128 -15.72 0.25 -4.71
N GLN A 129 -15.92 0.14 -6.01
CA GLN A 129 -17.00 0.86 -6.71
C GLN A 129 -18.35 0.41 -6.18
N ASP A 130 -18.56 -0.89 -6.06
CA ASP A 130 -19.81 -1.45 -5.54
C ASP A 130 -20.05 -1.05 -4.07
N TRP A 131 -18.98 -0.84 -3.31
CA TRP A 131 -19.08 -0.38 -1.93
C TRP A 131 -19.28 1.13 -1.80
N GLY A 132 -19.34 1.85 -2.90
CA GLY A 132 -19.64 3.28 -2.92
C GLY A 132 -18.48 4.18 -2.55
N LEU A 133 -17.25 3.71 -2.64
CA LEU A 133 -16.07 4.51 -2.34
C LEU A 133 -15.71 5.41 -3.53
N ALA A 134 -15.12 6.57 -3.23
CA ALA A 134 -14.58 7.45 -4.26
C ALA A 134 -13.29 6.85 -4.82
N LEU A 135 -13.24 6.66 -6.13
CA LEU A 135 -12.11 6.03 -6.82
C LEU A 135 -11.46 6.99 -7.80
N SER A 136 -10.13 6.90 -7.89
CA SER A 136 -9.35 7.58 -8.92
C SER A 136 -8.36 6.59 -9.52
N LEU A 137 -8.21 6.62 -10.84
CA LEU A 137 -7.19 5.84 -11.55
C LEU A 137 -6.14 6.79 -12.08
N LEU A 138 -4.91 6.63 -11.59
CA LEU A 138 -3.78 7.48 -11.93
C LEU A 138 -2.78 6.72 -12.81
N LYS A 139 -2.36 7.36 -13.86
CA LYS A 139 -1.41 6.75 -14.81
C LYS A 139 0.02 7.16 -14.52
#